data_274d669833001863f24967f5772a859c
#
_entry.id   274d669833001863f24967f5772a859c
#
_cell.length_a   1.000
_cell.length_b   1.000
_cell.length_c   1.000
_cell.angle_alpha   90.00
_cell.angle_beta   90.00
_cell.angle_gamma   90.00
#
_symmetry.space_group_name_H-M   'P 1'
#
loop_
_entity.id
_entity.type
_entity.pdbx_description
1 polymer ?
#
loop_
_entity_poly.entity_id
_entity_poly.type
_entity_poly.pdbx_seq_one_letter_code
_entity_poly.pdbx_strand_id
1 'polypeptide(L)'
;VLALVLILALLLSVSMVGFARRAVVDTMIVANRDASARAAALARGGVRLGMALLVEDRLAKDLNAVDPGSVQREVTPGNTPGDLWNQVRDFELVDAEGGRLRIEIHDSGALLNLNAVVPYTGTDEPVEPDAEEFLTELLTKVVDEMEVDPSEKVYDPRELARNLVDYMDVDEFRIVGGAENEYYQAQDPPRRAANRPLLSVEEVGLVEGFDVQLVDALRPYVTVYPLVGATGININTAPPHVLALLYAGVSGERRFVTADTVGRILRLRDEGRVVCTTSVPALDCMTLSEVDLGEGSLFPAVELPDDSDTFTIEARATAGSIERRIFAVVDRSELLEPKLVFWRTE
;
A
#
# COMPACT_ATOMS: atom_id res chain seq x y z
N VAL A 1 69.64 -31.13 2.24
CA VAL A 1 68.54 -31.95 1.73
C VAL A 1 67.34 -31.89 2.67
N LEU A 2 67.50 -32.16 3.98
CA LEU A 2 66.40 -32.18 4.95
C LEU A 2 65.63 -30.84 5.03
N ALA A 3 66.32 -29.69 5.11
CA ALA A 3 65.74 -28.37 5.16
C ALA A 3 64.89 -28.03 3.89
N LEU A 4 65.35 -28.46 2.73
CA LEU A 4 64.66 -28.24 1.46
C LEU A 4 63.42 -29.07 1.37
N VAL A 5 63.36 -30.28 1.88
CA VAL A 5 62.17 -31.14 1.95
C VAL A 5 61.17 -30.56 2.92
N LEU A 6 61.60 -30.04 4.08
CA LEU A 6 60.70 -29.38 5.04
C LEU A 6 60.05 -28.10 4.47
N ILE A 7 60.84 -27.28 3.76
CA ILE A 7 60.30 -26.07 3.10
C ILE A 7 59.31 -26.46 2.03
N LEU A 8 59.56 -27.45 1.21
CA LEU A 8 58.66 -27.94 0.17
C LEU A 8 57.37 -28.50 0.76
N ALA A 9 57.46 -29.29 1.83
CA ALA A 9 56.28 -29.81 2.55
C ALA A 9 55.42 -28.68 3.15
N LEU A 10 56.06 -27.65 3.72
CA LEU A 10 55.36 -26.48 4.26
C LEU A 10 54.63 -25.70 3.14
N LEU A 11 55.28 -25.45 2.01
CA LEU A 11 54.69 -24.76 0.86
C LEU A 11 53.51 -25.56 0.29
N LEU A 12 53.60 -26.85 0.16
CA LEU A 12 52.52 -27.73 -0.28
C LEU A 12 51.33 -27.70 0.71
N SER A 13 51.63 -27.76 2.01
CA SER A 13 50.57 -27.68 3.04
C SER A 13 49.82 -26.36 3.01
N VAL A 14 50.54 -25.23 2.89
CA VAL A 14 49.91 -23.89 2.78
C VAL A 14 49.08 -23.77 1.49
N SER A 15 49.61 -24.28 0.37
CA SER A 15 48.86 -24.30 -0.90
C SER A 15 47.61 -25.16 -0.82
N MET A 16 47.67 -26.32 -0.19
CA MET A 16 46.53 -27.21 0.00
C MET A 16 45.43 -26.54 0.88
N VAL A 17 45.81 -25.90 1.98
CA VAL A 17 44.88 -25.14 2.83
C VAL A 17 44.26 -23.97 2.06
N GLY A 18 45.05 -23.24 1.27
CA GLY A 18 44.56 -22.16 0.41
C GLY A 18 43.53 -22.66 -0.62
N PHE A 19 43.83 -23.79 -1.27
CA PHE A 19 42.92 -24.40 -2.23
C PHE A 19 41.62 -24.90 -1.57
N ALA A 20 41.75 -25.58 -0.42
CA ALA A 20 40.58 -26.06 0.32
C ALA A 20 39.65 -24.89 0.77
N ARG A 21 40.24 -23.81 1.29
CA ARG A 21 39.45 -22.59 1.63
C ARG A 21 38.71 -22.03 0.42
N ARG A 22 39.38 -21.92 -0.72
CA ARG A 22 38.79 -21.40 -1.94
C ARG A 22 37.63 -22.29 -2.43
N ALA A 23 37.81 -23.61 -2.41
CA ALA A 23 36.80 -24.56 -2.79
C ALA A 23 35.55 -24.47 -1.90
N VAL A 24 35.72 -24.29 -0.57
CA VAL A 24 34.62 -24.08 0.36
C VAL A 24 33.87 -22.77 0.06
N VAL A 25 34.59 -21.66 -0.17
CA VAL A 25 34.01 -20.37 -0.51
C VAL A 25 33.24 -20.45 -1.84
N ASP A 26 33.83 -21.06 -2.86
CA ASP A 26 33.17 -21.21 -4.17
C ASP A 26 31.88 -22.06 -4.05
N THR A 27 31.91 -23.13 -3.25
CA THR A 27 30.70 -23.94 -2.96
C THR A 27 29.62 -23.12 -2.25
N MET A 28 30.00 -22.31 -1.25
CA MET A 28 29.05 -21.42 -0.56
C MET A 28 28.43 -20.37 -1.49
N ILE A 29 29.25 -19.80 -2.39
CA ILE A 29 28.77 -18.82 -3.38
C ILE A 29 27.75 -19.47 -4.31
N VAL A 30 28.02 -20.66 -4.81
CA VAL A 30 27.09 -21.39 -5.69
C VAL A 30 25.82 -21.73 -4.94
N ALA A 31 25.90 -22.27 -3.72
CA ALA A 31 24.73 -22.60 -2.90
C ALA A 31 23.87 -21.36 -2.60
N ASN A 32 24.50 -20.22 -2.27
CA ASN A 32 23.76 -18.98 -2.02
C ASN A 32 23.11 -18.42 -3.29
N ARG A 33 23.75 -18.53 -4.44
CA ARG A 33 23.15 -18.12 -5.72
C ARG A 33 21.94 -18.97 -6.07
N ASP A 34 22.05 -20.27 -5.90
CA ASP A 34 20.94 -21.20 -6.14
C ASP A 34 19.77 -20.94 -5.19
N ALA A 35 20.03 -20.80 -3.89
CA ALA A 35 19.03 -20.43 -2.89
C ALA A 35 18.38 -19.08 -3.22
N SER A 36 19.15 -18.07 -3.64
CA SER A 36 18.61 -16.76 -4.03
C SER A 36 17.71 -16.84 -5.27
N ALA A 37 18.14 -17.58 -6.30
CA ALA A 37 17.35 -17.77 -7.51
C ALA A 37 16.04 -18.49 -7.20
N ARG A 38 16.08 -19.49 -6.34
CA ARG A 38 14.92 -20.25 -5.89
C ARG A 38 13.97 -19.42 -5.05
N ALA A 39 14.46 -18.68 -4.04
CA ALA A 39 13.62 -17.78 -3.25
C ALA A 39 12.94 -16.73 -4.16
N ALA A 40 13.67 -16.16 -5.12
CA ALA A 40 13.11 -15.23 -6.08
C ALA A 40 12.05 -15.88 -7.01
N ALA A 41 12.23 -17.12 -7.39
CA ALA A 41 11.23 -17.86 -8.19
C ALA A 41 9.97 -18.15 -7.38
N LEU A 42 10.10 -18.56 -6.12
CA LEU A 42 8.99 -18.77 -5.20
C LEU A 42 8.22 -17.47 -4.95
N ALA A 43 8.91 -16.36 -4.67
CA ALA A 43 8.26 -15.07 -4.46
C ALA A 43 7.48 -14.60 -5.69
N ARG A 44 8.04 -14.76 -6.91
CA ARG A 44 7.30 -14.50 -8.17
C ARG A 44 6.09 -15.42 -8.35
N GLY A 45 6.24 -16.68 -7.97
CA GLY A 45 5.13 -17.64 -7.93
C GLY A 45 4.02 -17.20 -6.98
N GLY A 46 4.41 -16.66 -5.81
CA GLY A 46 3.51 -16.10 -4.81
C GLY A 46 2.66 -14.95 -5.36
N VAL A 47 3.27 -13.99 -6.05
CA VAL A 47 2.51 -12.89 -6.69
C VAL A 47 1.50 -13.43 -7.71
N ARG A 48 1.89 -14.40 -8.56
CA ARG A 48 0.97 -14.99 -9.53
C ARG A 48 -0.18 -15.74 -8.86
N LEU A 49 0.10 -16.43 -7.75
CA LEU A 49 -0.95 -17.08 -6.97
C LEU A 49 -1.90 -16.04 -6.36
N GLY A 50 -1.36 -14.94 -5.81
CA GLY A 50 -2.18 -13.84 -5.30
C GLY A 50 -3.08 -13.24 -6.37
N MET A 51 -2.56 -12.99 -7.59
CA MET A 51 -3.36 -12.53 -8.72
C MET A 51 -4.48 -13.53 -9.07
N ALA A 52 -4.19 -14.82 -9.08
CA ALA A 52 -5.18 -15.85 -9.37
C ALA A 52 -6.29 -15.90 -8.30
N LEU A 53 -5.96 -15.71 -7.02
CA LEU A 53 -6.93 -15.63 -5.93
C LEU A 53 -7.84 -14.41 -6.07
N LEU A 54 -7.30 -13.26 -6.48
CA LEU A 54 -8.08 -12.04 -6.74
C LEU A 54 -9.06 -12.22 -7.92
N VAL A 55 -8.63 -12.87 -8.99
CA VAL A 55 -9.51 -13.19 -10.14
C VAL A 55 -10.61 -14.16 -9.73
N GLU A 56 -10.28 -15.20 -8.98
CA GLU A 56 -11.24 -16.19 -8.53
C GLU A 56 -12.29 -15.57 -7.59
N ASP A 57 -11.85 -14.68 -6.69
CA ASP A 57 -12.75 -13.96 -5.81
C ASP A 57 -13.73 -13.07 -6.59
N ARG A 58 -13.24 -12.27 -7.54
CA ARG A 58 -14.08 -11.41 -8.38
C ARG A 58 -15.07 -12.22 -9.19
N LEU A 59 -14.59 -13.28 -9.84
CA LEU A 59 -15.45 -14.16 -10.65
C LEU A 59 -16.57 -14.80 -9.80
N ALA A 60 -16.25 -15.23 -8.58
CA ALA A 60 -17.24 -15.81 -7.68
C ALA A 60 -18.30 -14.77 -7.28
N LYS A 61 -17.90 -13.52 -7.01
CA LYS A 61 -18.83 -12.42 -6.69
C LYS A 61 -19.74 -12.10 -7.88
N ASP A 62 -19.18 -11.98 -9.07
CA ASP A 62 -19.96 -11.68 -10.29
C ASP A 62 -20.94 -12.81 -10.62
N LEU A 63 -20.52 -14.07 -10.51
CA LEU A 63 -21.41 -15.22 -10.74
C LEU A 63 -22.54 -15.27 -9.69
N ASN A 64 -22.24 -15.03 -8.42
CA ASN A 64 -23.23 -15.01 -7.37
C ASN A 64 -24.22 -13.85 -7.49
N ALA A 65 -23.78 -12.70 -8.03
CA ALA A 65 -24.65 -11.54 -8.33
C ALA A 65 -25.69 -11.85 -9.43
N VAL A 66 -25.31 -12.69 -10.41
CA VAL A 66 -26.20 -13.09 -11.53
C VAL A 66 -27.11 -14.22 -11.13
N ASP A 67 -26.61 -15.22 -10.43
CA ASP A 67 -27.35 -16.41 -9.97
C ASP A 67 -27.01 -16.71 -8.50
N PRO A 68 -27.73 -16.13 -7.54
CA PRO A 68 -27.47 -16.35 -6.12
C PRO A 68 -27.51 -17.83 -5.74
N GLY A 69 -26.44 -18.33 -5.15
CA GLY A 69 -26.27 -19.75 -4.80
C GLY A 69 -25.62 -20.60 -5.89
N SER A 70 -25.22 -20.03 -7.03
CA SER A 70 -24.44 -20.73 -8.05
C SER A 70 -23.03 -21.10 -7.58
N VAL A 71 -22.50 -20.36 -6.62
CA VAL A 71 -21.19 -20.58 -6.00
C VAL A 71 -21.36 -21.43 -4.74
N GLN A 72 -20.55 -22.48 -4.60
CA GLN A 72 -20.65 -23.45 -3.46
C GLN A 72 -20.12 -22.90 -2.14
N ARG A 73 -19.54 -21.72 -2.12
CA ARG A 73 -19.08 -21.04 -0.91
C ARG A 73 -19.94 -19.81 -0.62
N GLU A 74 -19.94 -19.38 0.62
CA GLU A 74 -20.51 -18.10 0.99
C GLU A 74 -19.70 -16.97 0.32
N VAL A 75 -20.40 -16.13 -0.42
CA VAL A 75 -19.83 -14.97 -1.14
C VAL A 75 -20.50 -13.73 -0.61
N THR A 76 -19.71 -12.84 -0.02
CA THR A 76 -20.19 -11.54 0.45
C THR A 76 -20.11 -10.51 -0.68
N PRO A 77 -21.07 -9.57 -0.76
CA PRO A 77 -20.93 -8.42 -1.64
C PRO A 77 -19.78 -7.53 -1.12
N GLY A 78 -19.10 -6.87 -2.05
CA GLY A 78 -17.97 -6.03 -1.71
C GLY A 78 -16.74 -6.81 -1.23
N ASN A 79 -15.68 -6.11 -0.87
CA ASN A 79 -14.48 -6.70 -0.29
C ASN A 79 -14.59 -6.75 1.23
N THR A 80 -14.31 -7.91 1.79
CA THR A 80 -14.35 -8.13 3.23
C THR A 80 -13.11 -8.87 3.75
N PRO A 81 -12.79 -8.75 5.04
CA PRO A 81 -11.72 -9.54 5.64
C PRO A 81 -11.92 -11.06 5.55
N GLY A 82 -13.15 -11.53 5.33
CA GLY A 82 -13.50 -12.95 5.17
C GLY A 82 -13.24 -13.51 3.78
N ASP A 83 -12.88 -12.70 2.80
CA ASP A 83 -12.66 -13.13 1.43
C ASP A 83 -11.43 -14.04 1.29
N LEU A 84 -11.46 -14.91 0.26
CA LEU A 84 -10.41 -15.90 0.02
C LEU A 84 -9.02 -15.26 -0.12
N TRP A 85 -8.95 -14.14 -0.81
CA TRP A 85 -7.69 -13.42 -1.01
C TRP A 85 -7.07 -12.95 0.31
N ASN A 86 -7.89 -12.63 1.33
CA ASN A 86 -7.38 -12.19 2.63
C ASN A 86 -6.98 -13.38 3.52
N GLN A 87 -7.64 -14.52 3.37
CA GLN A 87 -7.34 -15.72 4.18
C GLN A 87 -5.99 -16.35 3.84
N VAL A 88 -5.43 -16.08 2.64
CA VAL A 88 -4.15 -16.69 2.22
C VAL A 88 -2.99 -16.35 3.16
N ARG A 89 -3.03 -15.23 3.87
CA ARG A 89 -2.01 -14.81 4.85
C ARG A 89 -1.83 -15.78 6.01
N ASP A 90 -2.85 -16.59 6.30
CA ASP A 90 -2.84 -17.54 7.42
C ASP A 90 -2.10 -18.84 7.06
N PHE A 91 -1.69 -18.99 5.81
CA PHE A 91 -1.03 -20.17 5.30
C PHE A 91 0.44 -19.92 4.95
N GLU A 92 1.26 -20.90 5.27
CA GLU A 92 2.65 -20.97 4.78
C GLU A 92 2.75 -22.15 3.81
N LEU A 93 3.10 -21.84 2.57
CA LEU A 93 3.32 -22.86 1.54
C LEU A 93 4.77 -23.34 1.61
N VAL A 94 4.96 -24.67 1.59
CA VAL A 94 6.30 -25.28 1.64
C VAL A 94 6.50 -26.12 0.39
N ASP A 95 7.58 -25.85 -0.36
CA ASP A 95 7.92 -26.65 -1.53
C ASP A 95 8.61 -27.98 -1.16
N ALA A 96 8.80 -28.85 -2.15
CA ALA A 96 9.38 -30.18 -1.95
C ALA A 96 10.82 -30.17 -1.38
N GLU A 97 11.53 -29.05 -1.50
CA GLU A 97 12.93 -28.91 -1.07
C GLU A 97 13.06 -28.04 0.19
N GLY A 98 11.93 -27.72 0.86
CA GLY A 98 11.91 -26.97 2.11
C GLY A 98 11.95 -25.45 1.94
N GLY A 99 11.77 -24.93 0.73
CA GLY A 99 11.52 -23.50 0.51
C GLY A 99 10.16 -23.11 1.04
N ARG A 100 10.03 -21.94 1.63
CA ARG A 100 8.78 -21.45 2.23
C ARG A 100 8.31 -20.21 1.52
N LEU A 101 7.00 -20.08 1.37
CA LEU A 101 6.34 -18.94 0.77
C LEU A 101 5.17 -18.49 1.65
N ARG A 102 5.14 -17.20 2.00
CA ARG A 102 4.01 -16.53 2.61
C ARG A 102 3.52 -15.44 1.68
N ILE A 103 2.22 -15.32 1.57
CA ILE A 103 1.56 -14.32 0.72
C ILE A 103 0.61 -13.52 1.60
N GLU A 104 0.71 -12.19 1.52
CA GLU A 104 -0.23 -11.27 2.13
C GLU A 104 -0.82 -10.42 1.00
N ILE A 105 -2.13 -10.28 0.99
CA ILE A 105 -2.85 -9.46 0.03
C ILE A 105 -3.58 -8.39 0.81
N HIS A 106 -3.38 -7.15 0.45
CA HIS A 106 -4.00 -6.00 1.09
C HIS A 106 -4.83 -5.25 0.06
N ASP A 107 -6.05 -4.91 0.44
CA ASP A 107 -6.88 -3.99 -0.32
C ASP A 107 -6.27 -2.59 -0.27
N SER A 108 -5.88 -2.04 -1.42
CA SER A 108 -5.35 -0.67 -1.48
C SER A 108 -6.42 0.38 -1.15
N GLY A 109 -7.70 0.08 -1.42
CA GLY A 109 -8.83 0.93 -1.03
C GLY A 109 -9.08 0.97 0.47
N ALA A 110 -8.48 0.05 1.26
CA ALA A 110 -8.52 0.10 2.72
C ALA A 110 -7.73 1.25 3.33
N LEU A 111 -6.92 1.96 2.53
CA LEU A 111 -6.15 3.13 2.92
C LEU A 111 -6.67 4.38 2.21
N LEU A 112 -6.36 5.56 2.76
CA LEU A 112 -6.67 6.83 2.12
C LEU A 112 -5.82 7.01 0.88
N ASN A 113 -6.44 7.20 -0.29
CA ASN A 113 -5.71 7.50 -1.50
C ASN A 113 -5.42 9.01 -1.59
N LEU A 114 -4.15 9.41 -1.53
CA LEU A 114 -3.75 10.82 -1.65
C LEU A 114 -4.14 11.41 -3.01
N ASN A 115 -4.14 10.61 -4.08
CA ASN A 115 -4.57 11.04 -5.41
C ASN A 115 -6.09 11.27 -5.51
N ALA A 116 -6.89 10.80 -4.51
CA ALA A 116 -8.30 11.15 -4.41
C ALA A 116 -8.52 12.47 -3.68
N VAL A 117 -7.60 12.85 -2.78
CA VAL A 117 -7.68 14.12 -2.04
C VAL A 117 -7.33 15.30 -2.94
N VAL A 118 -6.32 15.12 -3.81
CA VAL A 118 -5.91 16.09 -4.83
C VAL A 118 -6.09 15.43 -6.21
N PRO A 119 -7.34 15.42 -6.74
CA PRO A 119 -7.64 14.74 -7.99
C PRO A 119 -7.01 15.46 -9.18
N TYR A 120 -6.28 14.71 -10.01
CA TYR A 120 -5.72 15.23 -11.24
C TYR A 120 -6.79 15.32 -12.33
N THR A 121 -7.22 16.55 -12.64
CA THR A 121 -8.23 16.83 -13.66
C THR A 121 -7.64 17.09 -15.04
N GLY A 122 -6.34 17.36 -15.12
CA GLY A 122 -5.66 17.80 -16.35
C GLY A 122 -5.99 19.23 -16.76
N THR A 123 -6.66 19.98 -15.90
CA THR A 123 -7.05 21.40 -16.09
C THR A 123 -6.59 22.23 -14.89
N ASP A 124 -6.37 23.53 -15.09
CA ASP A 124 -5.97 24.48 -14.04
C ASP A 124 -7.18 24.83 -13.12
N GLU A 125 -8.07 23.89 -12.86
CA GLU A 125 -9.16 24.09 -11.90
C GLU A 125 -8.59 24.13 -10.48
N PRO A 126 -9.02 25.08 -9.66
CA PRO A 126 -8.55 25.18 -8.28
C PRO A 126 -8.86 23.90 -7.52
N VAL A 127 -7.91 23.41 -6.74
CA VAL A 127 -8.15 22.31 -5.80
C VAL A 127 -9.21 22.71 -4.79
N GLU A 128 -10.09 21.79 -4.44
CA GLU A 128 -11.16 22.07 -3.46
C GLU A 128 -10.55 22.53 -2.11
N PRO A 129 -11.09 23.61 -1.50
CA PRO A 129 -10.58 24.12 -0.21
C PRO A 129 -10.54 23.08 0.91
N ASP A 130 -11.47 22.10 0.85
CA ASP A 130 -11.52 21.00 1.81
C ASP A 130 -10.28 20.08 1.75
N ALA A 131 -9.53 20.05 0.64
CA ALA A 131 -8.31 19.27 0.51
C ALA A 131 -7.20 19.78 1.44
N GLU A 132 -6.95 21.11 1.48
CA GLU A 132 -5.98 21.72 2.40
C GLU A 132 -6.36 21.44 3.86
N GLU A 133 -7.64 21.63 4.21
CA GLU A 133 -8.13 21.43 5.58
C GLU A 133 -8.01 19.96 6.00
N PHE A 134 -8.46 19.04 5.15
CA PHE A 134 -8.36 17.60 5.39
C PHE A 134 -6.89 17.14 5.58
N LEU A 135 -6.01 17.53 4.67
CA LEU A 135 -4.58 17.18 4.78
C LEU A 135 -3.94 17.80 6.02
N THR A 136 -4.35 19.01 6.40
CA THR A 136 -3.87 19.65 7.62
C THR A 136 -4.28 18.83 8.86
N GLU A 137 -5.53 18.40 8.95
CA GLU A 137 -6.00 17.56 10.08
C GLU A 137 -5.35 16.18 10.08
N LEU A 138 -5.18 15.55 8.91
CA LEU A 138 -4.47 14.27 8.77
C LEU A 138 -3.02 14.39 9.25
N LEU A 139 -2.29 15.39 8.78
CA LEU A 139 -0.89 15.60 9.15
C LEU A 139 -0.75 16.00 10.61
N THR A 140 -1.68 16.79 11.16
CA THR A 140 -1.72 17.07 12.59
C THR A 140 -1.83 15.78 13.39
N LYS A 141 -2.78 14.91 13.04
CA LYS A 141 -2.95 13.62 13.70
C LYS A 141 -1.69 12.76 13.61
N VAL A 142 -1.09 12.66 12.43
CA VAL A 142 0.12 11.85 12.21
C VAL A 142 1.30 12.41 13.03
N VAL A 143 1.50 13.72 13.03
CA VAL A 143 2.58 14.38 13.79
C VAL A 143 2.39 14.23 15.30
N ASP A 144 1.15 14.34 15.78
CA ASP A 144 0.82 14.16 17.21
C ASP A 144 1.06 12.73 17.69
N GLU A 145 0.94 11.75 16.81
CA GLU A 145 1.19 10.33 17.09
C GLU A 145 2.68 9.94 16.95
N MET A 146 3.51 10.81 16.34
CA MET A 146 4.95 10.57 16.21
C MET A 146 5.67 10.81 17.54
N GLU A 147 6.55 9.88 17.92
CA GLU A 147 7.49 10.07 19.02
C GLU A 147 8.69 10.94 18.54
N VAL A 148 8.47 12.23 18.32
CA VAL A 148 9.51 13.18 17.90
C VAL A 148 9.86 14.08 19.07
N ASP A 149 11.17 14.27 19.33
CA ASP A 149 11.62 15.28 20.29
C ASP A 149 11.38 16.68 19.68
N PRO A 150 10.51 17.53 20.31
CA PRO A 150 10.22 18.86 19.80
C PRO A 150 11.44 19.78 19.70
N SER A 151 12.56 19.42 20.36
CA SER A 151 13.81 20.16 20.26
C SER A 151 14.61 19.84 19.00
N GLU A 152 14.31 18.72 18.33
CA GLU A 152 15.03 18.29 17.12
C GLU A 152 14.35 18.79 15.84
N LYS A 153 13.01 18.71 15.80
CA LYS A 153 12.23 19.14 14.62
C LYS A 153 10.82 19.55 15.01
N VAL A 154 10.35 20.63 14.41
CA VAL A 154 8.95 21.08 14.49
C VAL A 154 8.36 20.97 13.09
N TYR A 155 7.26 20.21 12.95
CA TYR A 155 6.47 20.15 11.73
C TYR A 155 5.33 21.17 11.82
N ASP A 156 5.07 21.87 10.71
CA ASP A 156 3.85 22.66 10.53
C ASP A 156 2.88 21.91 9.60
N PRO A 157 1.85 21.25 10.16
CA PRO A 157 0.92 20.45 9.35
C PRO A 157 0.23 21.24 8.25
N ARG A 158 -0.03 22.51 8.47
CA ARG A 158 -0.69 23.37 7.47
C ARG A 158 0.24 23.70 6.31
N GLU A 159 1.49 24.03 6.60
CA GLU A 159 2.50 24.27 5.57
C GLU A 159 2.76 22.98 4.76
N LEU A 160 2.89 21.85 5.45
CA LEU A 160 3.05 20.56 4.79
C LEU A 160 1.87 20.19 3.88
N ALA A 161 0.64 20.45 4.33
CA ALA A 161 -0.56 20.20 3.54
C ALA A 161 -0.56 21.02 2.23
N ARG A 162 -0.22 22.31 2.33
CA ARG A 162 -0.10 23.19 1.16
C ARG A 162 0.99 22.75 0.21
N ASN A 163 2.17 22.44 0.74
CA ASN A 163 3.29 21.97 -0.07
C ASN A 163 2.97 20.65 -0.78
N LEU A 164 2.15 19.78 -0.18
CA LEU A 164 1.71 18.54 -0.81
C LEU A 164 0.69 18.82 -1.93
N VAL A 165 -0.25 19.73 -1.73
CA VAL A 165 -1.21 20.15 -2.77
C VAL A 165 -0.46 20.78 -3.93
N ASP A 166 0.39 21.80 -3.66
CA ASP A 166 1.21 22.50 -4.67
C ASP A 166 2.15 21.54 -5.44
N TYR A 167 2.57 20.44 -4.83
CA TYR A 167 3.39 19.44 -5.51
C TYR A 167 2.61 18.57 -6.50
N MET A 168 1.31 18.38 -6.26
CA MET A 168 0.46 17.44 -6.99
C MET A 168 -0.46 18.09 -8.00
N ASP A 169 -0.94 19.32 -7.75
CA ASP A 169 -1.90 20.00 -8.63
C ASP A 169 -1.26 20.36 -10.00
N VAL A 170 -2.07 20.94 -10.89
CA VAL A 170 -1.66 21.10 -12.30
C VAL A 170 -0.96 22.42 -12.55
N ASP A 171 -1.22 23.41 -11.71
CA ASP A 171 -0.68 24.76 -11.92
C ASP A 171 0.80 24.88 -11.48
N GLU A 172 1.39 26.06 -11.58
CA GLU A 172 2.79 26.30 -11.18
C GLU A 172 2.88 27.35 -10.06
N PHE A 173 1.77 27.63 -9.37
CA PHE A 173 1.66 28.68 -8.37
C PHE A 173 1.35 28.11 -6.99
N ARG A 174 2.10 28.53 -6.00
CA ARG A 174 1.81 28.15 -4.60
C ARG A 174 0.50 28.74 -4.12
N ILE A 175 -0.25 27.98 -3.33
CA ILE A 175 -1.47 28.45 -2.62
C ILE A 175 -1.21 29.77 -1.87
N VAL A 176 -0.05 29.93 -1.26
CA VAL A 176 0.32 31.15 -0.49
C VAL A 176 1.01 32.21 -1.37
N GLY A 177 1.10 31.98 -2.68
CA GLY A 177 1.77 32.85 -3.64
C GLY A 177 3.26 32.55 -3.82
N GLY A 178 3.76 32.82 -5.01
CA GLY A 178 5.10 32.46 -5.46
C GLY A 178 5.09 31.30 -6.44
N ALA A 179 6.26 30.92 -6.94
CA ALA A 179 6.42 29.81 -7.86
C ALA A 179 6.78 28.52 -7.11
N GLU A 180 6.08 27.43 -7.36
CA GLU A 180 6.34 26.12 -6.72
C GLU A 180 7.74 25.60 -6.99
N ASN A 181 8.20 25.77 -8.21
CA ASN A 181 9.48 25.22 -8.66
C ASN A 181 10.72 25.94 -8.06
N GLU A 182 10.55 27.04 -7.34
CA GLU A 182 11.67 27.78 -6.75
C GLU A 182 12.43 26.92 -5.73
N TYR A 183 11.72 26.23 -4.84
CA TYR A 183 12.30 25.29 -3.89
C TYR A 183 12.97 24.10 -4.60
N TYR A 184 12.28 23.48 -5.54
CA TYR A 184 12.75 22.24 -6.19
C TYR A 184 13.96 22.47 -7.10
N GLN A 185 14.04 23.63 -7.75
CA GLN A 185 15.21 23.98 -8.56
C GLN A 185 16.47 24.29 -7.74
N ALA A 186 16.30 24.66 -6.48
CA ALA A 186 17.41 24.88 -5.55
C ALA A 186 18.00 23.59 -4.96
N GLN A 187 17.35 22.43 -5.17
CA GLN A 187 17.84 21.13 -4.68
C GLN A 187 19.03 20.62 -5.50
N ASP A 188 19.77 19.67 -4.97
CA ASP A 188 20.85 18.94 -5.66
C ASP A 188 20.55 17.44 -5.73
N PRO A 189 20.25 16.85 -6.89
CA PRO A 189 20.10 17.51 -8.21
C PRO A 189 18.84 18.39 -8.32
N PRO A 190 18.84 19.44 -9.15
CA PRO A 190 17.68 20.26 -9.40
C PRO A 190 16.52 19.43 -9.97
N ARG A 191 15.31 19.70 -9.49
CA ARG A 191 14.07 19.00 -9.92
C ARG A 191 12.92 19.99 -10.07
N ARG A 192 11.72 19.52 -10.33
CA ARG A 192 10.48 20.29 -10.39
C ARG A 192 9.44 19.64 -9.49
N ALA A 193 8.40 20.36 -9.13
CA ALA A 193 7.16 19.81 -8.61
C ALA A 193 6.61 18.78 -9.60
N ALA A 194 5.86 17.82 -9.12
CA ALA A 194 5.38 16.72 -9.98
C ALA A 194 4.25 17.15 -10.90
N ASN A 195 3.36 18.02 -10.44
CA ASN A 195 2.15 18.50 -11.13
C ASN A 195 1.39 17.37 -11.83
N ARG A 196 1.23 16.26 -11.09
CA ARG A 196 0.59 15.01 -11.52
C ARG A 196 0.29 14.13 -10.30
N PRO A 197 -0.52 13.07 -10.46
CA PRO A 197 -0.71 12.08 -9.41
C PRO A 197 0.62 11.53 -8.87
N LEU A 198 0.68 11.29 -7.57
CA LEU A 198 1.80 10.59 -6.93
C LEU A 198 1.90 9.17 -7.48
N LEU A 199 3.10 8.69 -7.75
CA LEU A 199 3.37 7.34 -8.26
C LEU A 199 3.68 6.32 -7.16
N SER A 200 4.14 6.81 -6.00
CA SER A 200 4.38 5.99 -4.81
C SER A 200 4.27 6.85 -3.55
N VAL A 201 4.04 6.20 -2.40
CA VAL A 201 4.01 6.90 -1.10
C VAL A 201 5.38 7.49 -0.77
N GLU A 202 6.46 6.85 -1.21
CA GLU A 202 7.83 7.33 -1.04
C GLU A 202 8.07 8.68 -1.73
N GLU A 203 7.33 8.98 -2.80
CA GLU A 203 7.42 10.25 -3.52
C GLU A 203 7.04 11.45 -2.65
N VAL A 204 6.19 11.25 -1.64
CA VAL A 204 5.85 12.29 -0.63
C VAL A 204 7.10 12.83 0.06
N GLY A 205 8.15 12.00 0.24
CA GLY A 205 9.45 12.43 0.77
C GLY A 205 10.23 13.39 -0.15
N LEU A 206 9.75 13.66 -1.35
CA LEU A 206 10.29 14.66 -2.26
C LEU A 206 9.63 16.04 -2.09
N VAL A 207 8.50 16.11 -1.41
CA VAL A 207 7.75 17.34 -1.15
C VAL A 207 8.48 18.20 -0.12
N GLU A 208 8.43 19.51 -0.29
CA GLU A 208 9.03 20.46 0.65
C GLU A 208 8.51 20.24 2.07
N GLY A 209 9.42 20.12 3.03
CA GLY A 209 9.11 19.92 4.46
C GLY A 209 8.94 18.49 4.89
N PHE A 210 8.69 17.54 3.99
CA PHE A 210 8.61 16.12 4.32
C PHE A 210 10.00 15.48 4.44
N ASP A 211 10.10 14.49 5.32
CA ASP A 211 11.27 13.65 5.49
C ASP A 211 10.88 12.18 5.66
N VAL A 212 11.89 11.33 5.78
CA VAL A 212 11.70 9.87 5.89
C VAL A 212 10.86 9.50 7.12
N GLN A 213 11.05 10.18 8.27
CA GLN A 213 10.31 9.88 9.49
C GLN A 213 8.82 10.17 9.34
N LEU A 214 8.49 11.33 8.76
CA LEU A 214 7.09 11.72 8.52
C LEU A 214 6.44 10.82 7.48
N VAL A 215 7.15 10.46 6.40
CA VAL A 215 6.64 9.53 5.37
C VAL A 215 6.39 8.15 5.97
N ASP A 216 7.29 7.64 6.82
CA ASP A 216 7.09 6.35 7.47
C ASP A 216 5.92 6.37 8.47
N ALA A 217 5.71 7.49 9.18
CA ALA A 217 4.56 7.68 10.05
C ALA A 217 3.23 7.80 9.27
N LEU A 218 3.27 8.38 8.08
CA LEU A 218 2.10 8.53 7.20
C LEU A 218 1.71 7.22 6.49
N ARG A 219 2.69 6.35 6.19
CA ARG A 219 2.53 5.10 5.43
C ARG A 219 1.39 4.18 5.89
N PRO A 220 1.10 3.97 7.19
CA PRO A 220 -0.02 3.15 7.64
C PRO A 220 -1.41 3.69 7.28
N TYR A 221 -1.50 4.96 6.93
CA TYR A 221 -2.76 5.67 6.69
C TYR A 221 -3.09 5.81 5.20
N VAL A 222 -2.07 5.87 4.33
CA VAL A 222 -2.23 6.34 2.95
C VAL A 222 -1.77 5.35 1.91
N THR A 223 -2.38 5.47 0.74
CA THR A 223 -1.96 4.86 -0.52
C THR A 223 -1.93 5.93 -1.62
N VAL A 224 -1.40 5.57 -2.78
CA VAL A 224 -1.50 6.35 -4.01
C VAL A 224 -2.19 5.56 -5.13
N TYR A 225 -2.67 4.36 -4.82
CA TYR A 225 -3.26 3.46 -5.81
C TYR A 225 -4.79 3.31 -5.60
N PRO A 226 -5.57 3.32 -6.68
CA PRO A 226 -5.16 3.52 -8.08
C PRO A 226 -4.62 4.94 -8.35
N LEU A 227 -3.74 5.06 -9.37
CA LEU A 227 -3.14 6.37 -9.74
C LEU A 227 -4.16 7.32 -10.36
N VAL A 228 -5.14 6.77 -11.06
CA VAL A 228 -6.22 7.50 -11.74
C VAL A 228 -7.54 6.84 -11.39
N GLY A 229 -8.60 7.63 -11.27
CA GLY A 229 -9.91 7.14 -10.83
C GLY A 229 -9.91 6.72 -9.36
N ALA A 230 -9.07 7.38 -8.55
CA ALA A 230 -9.00 7.12 -7.13
C ALA A 230 -10.35 7.34 -6.45
N THR A 231 -10.72 6.42 -5.59
CA THR A 231 -11.95 6.45 -4.79
C THR A 231 -11.64 6.79 -3.34
N GLY A 232 -12.66 6.94 -2.53
CA GLY A 232 -12.53 7.10 -1.08
C GLY A 232 -12.07 5.82 -0.37
N ILE A 233 -12.14 5.85 0.95
CA ILE A 233 -11.75 4.71 1.81
C ILE A 233 -12.81 3.60 1.72
N ASN A 234 -12.39 2.36 1.46
CA ASN A 234 -13.29 1.21 1.55
C ASN A 234 -13.64 0.91 3.01
N ILE A 235 -14.85 1.27 3.41
CA ILE A 235 -15.34 1.11 4.78
C ILE A 235 -15.32 -0.36 5.24
N ASN A 236 -15.45 -1.32 4.32
CA ASN A 236 -15.56 -2.73 4.65
C ASN A 236 -14.20 -3.38 4.96
N THR A 237 -13.09 -2.84 4.47
CA THR A 237 -11.75 -3.40 4.65
C THR A 237 -10.80 -2.51 5.47
N ALA A 238 -11.09 -1.21 5.54
CA ALA A 238 -10.22 -0.24 6.22
C ALA A 238 -9.99 -0.58 7.70
N PRO A 239 -8.75 -0.49 8.20
CA PRO A 239 -8.47 -0.69 9.62
C PRO A 239 -9.01 0.48 10.45
N PRO A 240 -9.18 0.32 11.78
CA PRO A 240 -9.82 1.31 12.65
C PRO A 240 -9.19 2.71 12.58
N HIS A 241 -7.87 2.80 12.50
CA HIS A 241 -7.15 4.07 12.43
C HIS A 241 -7.39 4.81 11.10
N VAL A 242 -7.63 4.08 9.99
CA VAL A 242 -7.98 4.67 8.70
C VAL A 242 -9.47 5.02 8.64
N LEU A 243 -10.37 4.19 9.22
CA LEU A 243 -11.77 4.56 9.37
C LEU A 243 -11.94 5.89 10.12
N ALA A 244 -11.08 6.18 11.08
CA ALA A 244 -11.07 7.44 11.81
C ALA A 244 -10.70 8.66 10.93
N LEU A 245 -10.23 8.45 9.70
CA LEU A 245 -9.96 9.49 8.70
C LEU A 245 -11.16 9.78 7.79
N LEU A 246 -12.28 9.07 7.93
CA LEU A 246 -13.50 9.41 7.21
C LEU A 246 -13.90 10.84 7.57
N TYR A 247 -13.97 11.71 6.56
CA TYR A 247 -14.14 13.14 6.72
C TYR A 247 -15.54 13.53 6.24
N ALA A 248 -16.40 13.89 7.16
CA ALA A 248 -17.82 14.04 6.90
C ALA A 248 -18.35 15.41 7.35
N GLY A 249 -19.33 15.91 6.64
CA GLY A 249 -20.00 17.18 6.93
C GLY A 249 -20.28 18.01 5.70
N VAL A 250 -20.62 19.27 5.89
CA VAL A 250 -20.78 20.25 4.82
C VAL A 250 -19.41 20.85 4.50
N SER A 251 -19.16 21.15 3.23
CA SER A 251 -17.88 21.80 2.81
C SER A 251 -17.56 23.03 3.68
N GLY A 252 -16.31 23.11 4.15
CA GLY A 252 -15.83 24.13 5.09
C GLY A 252 -16.17 23.89 6.58
N GLU A 253 -16.96 22.85 6.91
CA GLU A 253 -17.30 22.45 8.28
C GLU A 253 -17.09 20.94 8.52
N ARG A 254 -16.45 20.24 7.59
CA ARG A 254 -16.18 18.80 7.70
C ARG A 254 -15.26 18.49 8.88
N ARG A 255 -15.43 17.31 9.45
CA ARG A 255 -14.61 16.80 10.56
C ARG A 255 -14.41 15.31 10.42
N PHE A 256 -13.34 14.80 10.99
CA PHE A 256 -13.18 13.36 11.15
C PHE A 256 -14.32 12.76 11.95
N VAL A 257 -14.74 11.57 11.52
CA VAL A 257 -15.81 10.84 12.22
C VAL A 257 -15.39 10.49 13.65
N THR A 258 -16.41 10.31 14.49
CA THR A 258 -16.20 10.01 15.91
C THR A 258 -15.77 8.55 16.13
N ALA A 259 -15.14 8.27 17.27
CA ALA A 259 -14.82 6.91 17.68
C ALA A 259 -16.07 6.02 17.79
N ASP A 260 -17.24 6.59 18.10
CA ASP A 260 -18.50 5.86 18.16
C ASP A 260 -18.95 5.39 16.77
N THR A 261 -18.80 6.24 15.75
CA THR A 261 -19.07 5.88 14.35
C THR A 261 -18.15 4.75 13.90
N VAL A 262 -16.83 4.88 14.14
CA VAL A 262 -15.86 3.81 13.86
C VAL A 262 -16.24 2.51 14.59
N GLY A 263 -16.55 2.58 15.88
CA GLY A 263 -16.97 1.43 16.67
C GLY A 263 -18.25 0.78 16.16
N ARG A 264 -19.18 1.57 15.58
CA ARG A 264 -20.40 1.04 14.94
C ARG A 264 -20.05 0.25 13.68
N ILE A 265 -19.26 0.82 12.79
CA ILE A 265 -18.79 0.16 11.56
C ILE A 265 -18.11 -1.17 11.89
N LEU A 266 -17.20 -1.18 12.86
CA LEU A 266 -16.48 -2.40 13.27
C LEU A 266 -17.43 -3.49 13.81
N ARG A 267 -18.40 -3.12 14.65
CA ARG A 267 -19.39 -4.09 15.15
C ARG A 267 -20.19 -4.74 14.02
N LEU A 268 -20.59 -3.94 13.03
CA LEU A 268 -21.35 -4.45 11.88
C LEU A 268 -20.51 -5.43 11.04
N ARG A 269 -19.24 -5.11 10.84
CA ARG A 269 -18.29 -6.02 10.18
C ARG A 269 -18.12 -7.32 10.95
N ASP A 270 -18.07 -7.26 12.28
CA ASP A 270 -17.98 -8.44 13.14
C ASP A 270 -19.27 -9.30 13.08
N GLU A 271 -20.42 -8.68 12.79
CA GLU A 271 -21.70 -9.36 12.55
C GLU A 271 -21.82 -9.93 11.11
N GLY A 272 -20.77 -9.78 10.29
CA GLY A 272 -20.77 -10.22 8.89
C GLY A 272 -21.57 -9.34 7.93
N ARG A 273 -21.93 -8.14 8.37
CA ARG A 273 -22.65 -7.14 7.55
C ARG A 273 -21.67 -6.25 6.79
N VAL A 274 -22.08 -5.76 5.64
CA VAL A 274 -21.30 -4.88 4.80
C VAL A 274 -22.00 -3.54 4.62
N VAL A 275 -21.22 -2.47 4.47
CA VAL A 275 -21.72 -1.16 4.07
C VAL A 275 -21.71 -1.11 2.55
N CYS A 276 -22.84 -0.76 1.94
CA CYS A 276 -22.98 -0.66 0.49
C CYS A 276 -23.39 0.75 0.10
N THR A 277 -22.93 1.21 -1.07
CA THR A 277 -23.32 2.53 -1.62
C THR A 277 -24.75 2.53 -2.12
N THR A 278 -25.25 1.38 -2.56
CA THR A 278 -26.64 1.21 -2.98
C THR A 278 -27.30 0.11 -2.17
N SER A 279 -28.51 0.37 -1.65
CA SER A 279 -29.29 -0.66 -0.97
C SER A 279 -29.67 -1.76 -1.96
N VAL A 280 -29.05 -2.93 -1.84
CA VAL A 280 -29.45 -4.13 -2.57
C VAL A 280 -30.33 -4.96 -1.64
N PRO A 281 -31.66 -5.08 -1.88
CA PRO A 281 -32.60 -5.70 -0.94
C PRO A 281 -32.34 -7.18 -0.63
N ALA A 282 -31.48 -7.84 -1.40
CA ALA A 282 -31.15 -9.25 -1.24
C ALA A 282 -29.88 -9.49 -0.38
N LEU A 283 -29.22 -8.44 0.06
CA LEU A 283 -27.94 -8.51 0.77
C LEU A 283 -28.11 -7.84 2.14
N ASP A 284 -27.41 -8.33 3.15
CA ASP A 284 -27.30 -7.71 4.48
C ASP A 284 -26.47 -6.43 4.43
N CYS A 285 -26.81 -5.58 3.46
CA CYS A 285 -26.18 -4.28 3.21
C CYS A 285 -26.73 -3.23 4.16
N MET A 286 -25.83 -2.44 4.72
CA MET A 286 -26.18 -1.21 5.43
C MET A 286 -25.82 0.00 4.57
N THR A 287 -26.69 0.98 4.61
CA THR A 287 -26.43 2.28 3.96
C THR A 287 -25.53 3.16 4.82
N LEU A 288 -24.90 4.17 4.21
CA LEU A 288 -24.10 5.15 4.94
C LEU A 288 -24.88 5.85 6.07
N SER A 289 -26.16 6.14 5.86
CA SER A 289 -27.01 6.77 6.86
C SER A 289 -27.23 5.90 8.12
N GLU A 290 -27.20 4.59 7.99
CA GLU A 290 -27.34 3.66 9.12
C GLU A 290 -26.06 3.59 9.99
N VAL A 291 -24.94 4.06 9.46
CA VAL A 291 -23.67 4.21 10.20
C VAL A 291 -23.37 5.67 10.57
N ASP A 292 -24.38 6.55 10.57
CA ASP A 292 -24.29 7.98 10.84
C ASP A 292 -23.42 8.77 9.85
N LEU A 293 -23.29 8.28 8.63
CA LEU A 293 -22.61 8.97 7.54
C LEU A 293 -23.67 9.44 6.54
N GLY A 294 -23.80 10.75 6.36
CA GLY A 294 -24.73 11.31 5.38
C GLY A 294 -24.27 11.05 3.95
N GLU A 295 -25.19 10.68 3.06
CA GLU A 295 -24.91 10.60 1.63
C GLU A 295 -24.45 11.98 1.10
N GLY A 296 -23.34 12.01 0.34
CA GLY A 296 -22.78 13.23 -0.25
C GLY A 296 -22.07 14.16 0.73
N SER A 297 -21.94 13.79 2.01
CA SER A 297 -21.25 14.59 3.02
C SER A 297 -19.76 14.26 3.15
N LEU A 298 -19.29 13.19 2.54
CA LEU A 298 -17.91 12.70 2.68
C LEU A 298 -16.96 13.43 1.74
N PHE A 299 -15.71 13.56 2.18
CA PHE A 299 -14.60 14.04 1.37
C PHE A 299 -13.47 12.99 1.42
N PRO A 300 -12.76 12.72 0.32
CA PRO A 300 -13.01 13.23 -1.04
C PRO A 300 -14.44 12.95 -1.55
N ALA A 301 -14.95 13.81 -2.45
CA ALA A 301 -16.31 13.76 -2.98
C ALA A 301 -16.53 12.62 -4.00
N VAL A 302 -15.87 11.49 -3.81
CA VAL A 302 -16.03 10.26 -4.59
C VAL A 302 -16.83 9.26 -3.79
N GLU A 303 -17.60 8.44 -4.50
CA GLU A 303 -18.35 7.36 -3.87
C GLU A 303 -17.42 6.46 -3.06
N LEU A 304 -17.82 6.15 -1.85
CA LEU A 304 -17.11 5.16 -1.05
C LEU A 304 -17.25 3.79 -1.74
N PRO A 305 -16.15 3.13 -2.07
CA PRO A 305 -16.23 1.83 -2.69
C PRO A 305 -16.74 0.80 -1.68
N ASP A 306 -17.68 -0.02 -2.10
CA ASP A 306 -18.02 -1.27 -1.43
C ASP A 306 -17.15 -2.43 -1.95
N ASP A 307 -16.53 -2.26 -3.13
CA ASP A 307 -15.57 -3.19 -3.73
C ASP A 307 -14.35 -2.42 -4.25
N SER A 308 -13.16 -2.95 -4.03
CA SER A 308 -11.91 -2.38 -4.51
C SER A 308 -11.36 -3.19 -5.68
N ASP A 309 -10.80 -2.49 -6.65
CA ASP A 309 -10.16 -3.10 -7.81
C ASP A 309 -8.64 -3.18 -7.68
N THR A 310 -8.04 -2.43 -6.76
CA THR A 310 -6.58 -2.36 -6.63
C THR A 310 -6.11 -2.99 -5.33
N PHE A 311 -5.14 -3.89 -5.45
CA PHE A 311 -4.59 -4.66 -4.33
C PHE A 311 -3.08 -4.63 -4.32
N THR A 312 -2.50 -4.63 -3.13
CA THR A 312 -1.08 -4.86 -2.92
C THR A 312 -0.84 -6.31 -2.51
N ILE A 313 0.01 -7.01 -3.24
CA ILE A 313 0.43 -8.38 -2.95
C ILE A 313 1.86 -8.33 -2.43
N GLU A 314 2.06 -8.77 -1.19
CA GLU A 314 3.37 -9.03 -0.63
C GLU A 314 3.64 -10.53 -0.65
N ALA A 315 4.69 -10.94 -1.37
CA ALA A 315 5.13 -12.33 -1.43
C ALA A 315 6.52 -12.44 -0.80
N ARG A 316 6.62 -13.13 0.33
CA ARG A 316 7.86 -13.38 1.06
C ARG A 316 8.25 -14.85 0.93
N ALA A 317 9.41 -15.10 0.36
CA ALA A 317 9.92 -16.46 0.17
C ALA A 317 11.31 -16.67 0.75
N THR A 318 11.52 -17.84 1.35
CA THR A 318 12.80 -18.24 1.91
C THR A 318 13.28 -19.53 1.27
N ALA A 319 14.58 -19.62 0.97
CA ALA A 319 15.25 -20.85 0.55
C ALA A 319 16.61 -20.93 1.25
N GLY A 320 16.81 -21.94 2.08
CA GLY A 320 17.97 -21.99 2.97
C GLY A 320 18.00 -20.79 3.91
N SER A 321 19.09 -20.00 3.84
CA SER A 321 19.26 -18.78 4.63
C SER A 321 18.89 -17.49 3.87
N ILE A 322 18.44 -17.60 2.65
CA ILE A 322 18.14 -16.44 1.78
C ILE A 322 16.64 -16.18 1.80
N GLU A 323 16.28 -14.92 2.10
CA GLU A 323 14.92 -14.41 1.96
C GLU A 323 14.82 -13.47 0.75
N ARG A 324 13.69 -13.51 0.07
CA ARG A 324 13.30 -12.60 -1.00
C ARG A 324 11.88 -12.14 -0.77
N ARG A 325 11.67 -10.83 -0.90
CA ARG A 325 10.35 -10.19 -0.77
C ARG A 325 10.03 -9.48 -2.06
N ILE A 326 8.77 -9.60 -2.49
CA ILE A 326 8.23 -8.88 -3.64
C ILE A 326 6.98 -8.15 -3.20
N PHE A 327 6.92 -6.87 -3.53
CA PHE A 327 5.70 -6.06 -3.47
C PHE A 327 5.21 -5.86 -4.90
N ALA A 328 3.94 -6.15 -5.12
CA ALA A 328 3.29 -5.95 -6.40
C ALA A 328 1.94 -5.26 -6.17
N VAL A 329 1.65 -4.22 -6.94
CA VAL A 329 0.32 -3.61 -6.99
C VAL A 329 -0.39 -4.11 -8.23
N VAL A 330 -1.58 -4.62 -8.05
CA VAL A 330 -2.38 -5.27 -9.07
C VAL A 330 -3.73 -4.58 -9.16
N ASP A 331 -4.12 -4.22 -10.37
CA ASP A 331 -5.45 -3.74 -10.74
C ASP A 331 -6.24 -4.92 -11.34
N ARG A 332 -7.40 -5.25 -10.75
CA ARG A 332 -8.31 -6.30 -11.19
C ARG A 332 -9.62 -5.74 -11.78
N SER A 333 -9.66 -4.49 -12.19
CA SER A 333 -10.83 -3.87 -12.82
C SER A 333 -11.28 -4.65 -14.07
N GLU A 334 -10.34 -5.27 -14.79
CA GLU A 334 -10.64 -6.23 -15.86
C GLU A 334 -10.73 -7.65 -15.29
N LEU A 335 -11.90 -8.29 -15.46
CA LEU A 335 -12.28 -9.54 -14.78
C LEU A 335 -11.25 -10.68 -14.90
N LEU A 336 -10.71 -10.92 -16.09
CA LEU A 336 -9.82 -12.07 -16.35
C LEU A 336 -8.35 -11.69 -16.57
N GLU A 337 -8.04 -10.42 -16.64
CA GLU A 337 -6.71 -9.92 -16.95
C GLU A 337 -6.24 -8.89 -15.94
N PRO A 338 -5.92 -9.32 -14.70
CA PRO A 338 -5.39 -8.40 -13.70
C PRO A 338 -4.09 -7.79 -14.19
N LYS A 339 -4.00 -6.47 -14.11
CA LYS A 339 -2.85 -5.69 -14.57
C LYS A 339 -1.87 -5.47 -13.44
N LEU A 340 -0.59 -5.72 -13.70
CA LEU A 340 0.48 -5.36 -12.78
C LEU A 340 0.79 -3.87 -12.94
N VAL A 341 0.49 -3.07 -11.91
CA VAL A 341 0.69 -1.61 -11.91
C VAL A 341 2.07 -1.24 -11.37
N PHE A 342 2.52 -1.94 -10.34
CA PHE A 342 3.80 -1.68 -9.70
C PHE A 342 4.47 -2.99 -9.27
N TRP A 343 5.82 -2.99 -9.27
CA TRP A 343 6.63 -4.12 -8.85
C TRP A 343 7.92 -3.66 -8.19
N ARG A 344 8.20 -4.16 -6.97
CA ARG A 344 9.47 -3.94 -6.27
C ARG A 344 9.96 -5.24 -5.66
N THR A 345 11.27 -5.49 -5.77
CA THR A 345 11.94 -6.67 -5.20
C THR A 345 12.94 -6.20 -4.14
N GLU A 346 12.93 -6.87 -2.99
CA GLU A 346 13.86 -6.65 -1.87
C GLU A 346 14.65 -7.93 -1.54
#